data_8c524025a7d8a92e84236b4cd1070a2b
#
_entry.id   8c524025a7d8a92e84236b4cd1070a2b
#
_cell.length_a   1.000
_cell.length_b   1.000
_cell.length_c   1.000
_cell.angle_alpha   90.00
_cell.angle_beta   90.00
_cell.angle_gamma   90.00
#
_symmetry.space_group_name_H-M   'P 1'
#
loop_
_entity.id
_entity.type
_entity.pdbx_description
1 polymer ?
#
loop_
_entity_poly.entity_id
_entity_poly.type
_entity_poly.pdbx_seq_one_letter_code
_entity_poly.pdbx_strand_id
1 'polypeptide(L)'
;MLQNLKNKIKGKKSIYTFLLTLLYPYRKYLDLRQRKIYEAWNRKNENIVNNEKMRNNPLISIIVPTYNTPIEYLRDMIQSVENQSYTNWELIIVDDASPNSDVRDEISNISKDNIKIKSFFLKKNRHIAGATNYGIEKAKGEYVGLLDHDDVLHKDALLY
;
A
#
# COMPACT_ATOMS: atom_id res chain seq x y z
N MET A 1 34.84 -22.13 -21.10
CA MET A 1 34.66 -20.75 -20.60
C MET A 1 33.27 -20.55 -19.93
N LEU A 2 32.17 -20.89 -20.58
CA LEU A 2 30.80 -20.77 -20.03
C LEU A 2 30.54 -21.62 -18.76
N GLN A 3 31.14 -22.80 -18.64
CA GLN A 3 30.96 -23.67 -17.46
C GLN A 3 31.63 -23.08 -16.21
N ASN A 4 32.80 -22.44 -16.36
CA ASN A 4 33.48 -21.75 -15.25
C ASN A 4 32.70 -20.52 -14.76
N LEU A 5 31.99 -19.84 -15.66
CA LEU A 5 31.14 -18.71 -15.31
C LEU A 5 29.91 -19.16 -14.52
N LYS A 6 29.26 -20.26 -14.95
CA LYS A 6 28.14 -20.88 -14.22
C LYS A 6 28.52 -21.33 -12.81
N ASN A 7 29.70 -21.91 -12.65
CA ASN A 7 30.17 -22.35 -11.31
C ASN A 7 30.50 -21.14 -10.40
N LYS A 8 31.06 -20.07 -10.96
CA LYS A 8 31.29 -18.80 -10.21
C LYS A 8 30.00 -18.12 -9.75
N ILE A 9 28.96 -18.19 -10.57
CA ILE A 9 27.61 -17.62 -10.24
C ILE A 9 26.91 -18.49 -9.20
N LYS A 10 27.00 -19.84 -9.30
CA LYS A 10 26.47 -20.76 -8.29
C LYS A 10 27.16 -20.56 -6.93
N GLY A 11 28.46 -20.38 -6.88
CA GLY A 11 29.20 -20.12 -5.64
C GLY A 11 28.82 -18.80 -4.96
N LYS A 12 28.66 -17.73 -5.75
CA LYS A 12 28.19 -16.42 -5.21
C LYS A 12 26.76 -16.49 -4.68
N LYS A 13 25.87 -17.22 -5.36
CA LYS A 13 24.47 -17.41 -4.91
C LYS A 13 24.41 -18.21 -3.60
N SER A 14 25.27 -19.21 -3.46
CA SER A 14 25.39 -20.02 -2.22
C SER A 14 25.91 -19.19 -1.05
N ILE A 15 26.96 -18.38 -1.26
CA ILE A 15 27.51 -17.48 -0.23
C ILE A 15 26.46 -16.42 0.18
N TYR A 16 25.76 -15.83 -0.79
CA TYR A 16 24.71 -14.85 -0.51
C TYR A 16 23.56 -15.48 0.31
N THR A 17 23.09 -16.67 -0.08
CA THR A 17 22.05 -17.41 0.65
C THR A 17 22.51 -17.77 2.06
N PHE A 18 23.76 -18.21 2.22
CA PHE A 18 24.35 -18.51 3.52
C PHE A 18 24.41 -17.27 4.42
N LEU A 19 24.87 -16.12 3.88
CA LEU A 19 24.90 -14.85 4.61
C LEU A 19 23.49 -14.38 5.02
N LEU A 20 22.51 -14.51 4.13
CA LEU A 20 21.12 -14.18 4.46
C LEU A 20 20.58 -15.07 5.59
N THR A 21 20.89 -16.37 5.57
CA THR A 21 20.47 -17.31 6.61
C THR A 21 21.14 -16.98 7.97
N LEU A 22 22.41 -16.59 7.94
CA LEU A 22 23.15 -16.19 9.14
C LEU A 22 22.64 -14.87 9.73
N LEU A 23 22.24 -13.93 8.87
CA LEU A 23 21.73 -12.63 9.28
C LEU A 23 20.22 -12.64 9.60
N TYR A 24 19.51 -13.71 9.23
CA TYR A 24 18.06 -13.82 9.44
C TYR A 24 17.63 -13.61 10.89
N PRO A 25 18.25 -14.25 11.92
CA PRO A 25 17.88 -14.02 13.31
C PRO A 25 18.09 -12.57 13.75
N TYR A 26 19.18 -11.94 13.26
CA TYR A 26 19.46 -10.54 13.57
C TYR A 26 18.47 -9.58 12.92
N ARG A 27 18.10 -9.81 11.65
CA ARG A 27 17.05 -9.03 10.98
C ARG A 27 15.71 -9.19 11.70
N LYS A 28 15.32 -10.41 12.03
CA LYS A 28 14.09 -10.68 12.80
C LYS A 28 14.11 -9.98 14.18
N TYR A 29 15.25 -9.94 14.83
CA TYR A 29 15.40 -9.19 16.10
C TYR A 29 15.23 -7.68 15.88
N LEU A 30 15.82 -7.12 14.81
CA LEU A 30 15.66 -5.70 14.48
C LEU A 30 14.21 -5.35 14.15
N ASP A 31 13.52 -6.19 13.37
CA ASP A 31 12.12 -6.01 13.03
C ASP A 31 11.21 -6.02 14.28
N LEU A 32 11.43 -6.98 15.18
CA LEU A 32 10.71 -7.04 16.46
C LEU A 32 10.99 -5.84 17.36
N ARG A 33 12.23 -5.35 17.36
CA ARG A 33 12.61 -4.15 18.12
C ARG A 33 11.94 -2.90 17.55
N GLN A 34 11.96 -2.72 16.22
CA GLN A 34 11.29 -1.63 15.52
C GLN A 34 9.79 -1.65 15.81
N ARG A 35 9.16 -2.80 15.71
CA ARG A 35 7.74 -2.98 16.02
C ARG A 35 7.41 -2.56 17.45
N LYS A 36 8.21 -2.96 18.44
CA LYS A 36 8.00 -2.55 19.84
C LYS A 36 8.15 -1.04 20.04
N ILE A 37 9.12 -0.42 19.37
CA ILE A 37 9.32 1.03 19.40
C ILE A 37 8.11 1.74 18.80
N TYR A 38 7.63 1.27 17.66
CA TYR A 38 6.44 1.81 16.99
C TYR A 38 5.18 1.65 17.84
N GLU A 39 4.95 0.47 18.44
CA GLU A 39 3.81 0.23 19.33
C GLU A 39 3.87 1.11 20.60
N ALA A 40 5.06 1.35 21.14
CA ALA A 40 5.24 2.25 22.29
C ALA A 40 4.99 3.73 21.91
N TRP A 41 5.43 4.13 20.74
CA TRP A 41 5.17 5.45 20.18
C TRP A 41 3.69 5.68 19.93
N ASN A 42 3.00 4.71 19.31
CA ASN A 42 1.56 4.75 19.05
C ASN A 42 0.77 4.93 20.36
N ARG A 43 1.03 4.07 21.37
CA ARG A 43 0.35 4.19 22.67
C ARG A 43 0.52 5.56 23.32
N LYS A 44 1.68 6.17 23.15
CA LYS A 44 1.97 7.50 23.71
C LYS A 44 1.21 8.61 22.96
N ASN A 45 0.99 8.43 21.65
CA ASN A 45 0.42 9.47 20.79
C ASN A 45 -1.08 9.24 20.48
N GLU A 46 -1.65 8.05 20.73
CA GLU A 46 -3.08 7.76 20.57
C GLU A 46 -4.01 8.78 21.27
N ASN A 47 -3.56 9.38 22.39
CA ASN A 47 -4.36 10.35 23.12
C ASN A 47 -4.27 11.79 22.59
N ILE A 48 -3.35 12.07 21.67
CA ILE A 48 -3.16 13.43 21.11
C ILE A 48 -4.25 13.74 20.08
N VAL A 49 -4.68 12.73 19.33
CA VAL A 49 -5.64 12.87 18.22
C VAL A 49 -7.08 13.09 18.67
N ASN A 50 -7.42 12.70 19.91
CA ASN A 50 -8.79 12.77 20.43
C ASN A 50 -9.33 14.19 20.71
N ASN A 51 -8.52 15.25 20.58
CA ASN A 51 -8.91 16.59 21.02
C ASN A 51 -9.09 17.64 19.92
N GLU A 52 -8.70 17.37 18.67
CA GLU A 52 -8.95 18.30 17.57
C GLU A 52 -9.79 17.64 16.47
N LYS A 53 -11.11 17.70 16.60
CA LYS A 53 -11.98 17.46 15.44
C LYS A 53 -11.57 18.44 14.34
N MET A 54 -11.18 17.92 13.16
CA MET A 54 -10.99 18.78 11.98
C MET A 54 -12.24 19.64 11.81
N ARG A 55 -12.09 20.95 11.99
CA ARG A 55 -13.22 21.90 12.05
C ARG A 55 -14.08 21.91 10.80
N ASN A 56 -13.53 21.52 9.66
CA ASN A 56 -14.20 21.62 8.34
C ASN A 56 -14.54 20.27 7.71
N ASN A 57 -14.13 19.14 8.28
CA ASN A 57 -14.38 17.78 7.77
C ASN A 57 -14.17 17.66 6.23
N PRO A 58 -13.00 18.07 5.68
CA PRO A 58 -12.75 18.07 4.24
C PRO A 58 -12.79 16.67 3.65
N LEU A 59 -13.21 16.52 2.40
CA LEU A 59 -13.10 15.25 1.69
C LEU A 59 -11.63 14.99 1.34
N ILE A 60 -11.14 13.81 1.68
CA ILE A 60 -9.79 13.34 1.34
C ILE A 60 -9.89 12.28 0.25
N SER A 61 -9.25 12.49 -0.89
CA SER A 61 -9.13 11.50 -1.96
C SER A 61 -7.84 10.71 -1.80
N ILE A 62 -7.94 9.40 -1.58
CA ILE A 62 -6.80 8.49 -1.49
C ILE A 62 -6.62 7.84 -2.86
N ILE A 63 -5.45 8.03 -3.48
CA ILE A 63 -5.13 7.52 -4.81
C ILE A 63 -4.21 6.32 -4.69
N VAL A 64 -4.62 5.20 -5.27
CA VAL A 64 -3.88 3.95 -5.27
C VAL A 64 -3.67 3.46 -6.71
N PRO A 65 -2.48 3.63 -7.28
CA PRO A 65 -2.12 2.96 -8.53
C PRO A 65 -1.85 1.48 -8.27
N THR A 66 -2.41 0.59 -9.09
CA THR A 66 -2.21 -0.85 -8.98
C THR A 66 -1.69 -1.43 -10.30
N TYR A 67 -0.81 -2.40 -10.22
CA TYR A 67 -0.40 -3.20 -11.37
C TYR A 67 0.01 -4.59 -10.93
N ASN A 68 -0.77 -5.60 -11.35
CA ASN A 68 -0.52 -7.01 -11.03
C ASN A 68 -0.33 -7.28 -9.52
N THR A 69 -1.06 -6.56 -8.70
CA THR A 69 -0.97 -6.62 -7.23
C THR A 69 -1.50 -7.96 -6.72
N PRO A 70 -0.81 -8.64 -5.80
CA PRO A 70 -1.40 -9.78 -5.09
C PRO A 70 -2.70 -9.38 -4.38
N ILE A 71 -3.75 -10.19 -4.53
CA ILE A 71 -5.09 -9.88 -3.99
C ILE A 71 -5.07 -9.69 -2.47
N GLU A 72 -4.22 -10.41 -1.77
CA GLU A 72 -4.06 -10.31 -0.32
C GLU A 72 -3.62 -8.90 0.10
N TYR A 73 -2.60 -8.34 -0.56
CA TYR A 73 -2.11 -7.00 -0.27
C TYR A 73 -3.14 -5.93 -0.62
N LEU A 74 -3.83 -6.12 -1.76
CA LEU A 74 -4.91 -5.23 -2.17
C LEU A 74 -6.02 -5.18 -1.11
N ARG A 75 -6.43 -6.32 -0.57
CA ARG A 75 -7.44 -6.41 0.48
C ARG A 75 -6.99 -5.76 1.78
N ASP A 76 -5.75 -6.02 2.21
CA ASP A 76 -5.18 -5.43 3.43
C ASP A 76 -5.10 -3.91 3.32
N MET A 77 -4.66 -3.39 2.17
CA MET A 77 -4.63 -1.97 1.86
C MET A 77 -6.04 -1.36 1.95
N ILE A 78 -7.03 -1.93 1.25
CA ILE A 78 -8.41 -1.42 1.24
C ILE A 78 -8.99 -1.44 2.66
N GLN A 79 -8.82 -2.53 3.39
CA GLN A 79 -9.30 -2.65 4.76
C GLN A 79 -8.68 -1.59 5.67
N SER A 80 -7.41 -1.24 5.45
CA SER A 80 -6.74 -0.19 6.22
C SER A 80 -7.35 1.20 5.99
N VAL A 81 -7.84 1.45 4.78
CA VAL A 81 -8.58 2.68 4.44
C VAL A 81 -9.99 2.67 5.02
N GLU A 82 -10.69 1.55 4.93
CA GLU A 82 -12.05 1.40 5.49
C GLU A 82 -12.06 1.55 7.01
N ASN A 83 -11.00 1.11 7.68
CA ASN A 83 -10.82 1.19 9.13
C ASN A 83 -10.32 2.56 9.62
N GLN A 84 -10.22 3.57 8.76
CA GLN A 84 -9.83 4.91 9.19
C GLN A 84 -10.85 5.52 10.16
N SER A 85 -10.37 6.12 11.24
CA SER A 85 -11.21 6.86 12.19
C SER A 85 -11.79 8.13 11.59
N TYR A 86 -11.12 8.71 10.62
CA TYR A 86 -11.66 9.78 9.78
C TYR A 86 -12.55 9.20 8.69
N THR A 87 -13.80 9.68 8.60
CA THR A 87 -14.82 9.03 7.77
C THR A 87 -15.10 9.72 6.44
N ASN A 88 -14.64 10.97 6.24
CA ASN A 88 -14.92 11.72 5.00
C ASN A 88 -13.81 11.54 3.97
N TRP A 89 -13.71 10.35 3.42
CA TRP A 89 -12.73 9.99 2.40
C TRP A 89 -13.39 9.30 1.20
N GLU A 90 -12.72 9.33 0.07
CA GLU A 90 -12.93 8.47 -1.08
C GLU A 90 -11.63 7.75 -1.43
N LEU A 91 -11.74 6.51 -1.90
CA LEU A 91 -10.61 5.70 -2.38
C LEU A 91 -10.72 5.55 -3.91
N ILE A 92 -9.67 5.93 -4.62
CA ILE A 92 -9.57 5.85 -6.06
C ILE A 92 -8.49 4.86 -6.43
N ILE A 93 -8.91 3.67 -6.88
CA ILE A 93 -8.01 2.60 -7.33
C ILE A 93 -7.88 2.68 -8.84
N VAL A 94 -6.66 2.81 -9.33
CA VAL A 94 -6.37 2.88 -10.77
C VAL A 94 -5.53 1.67 -11.18
N ASP A 95 -6.17 0.70 -11.83
CA ASP A 95 -5.50 -0.45 -12.41
C ASP A 95 -4.79 -0.07 -13.70
N ASP A 96 -3.47 -0.16 -13.70
CA ASP A 96 -2.60 0.24 -14.79
C ASP A 96 -2.42 -0.87 -15.85
N ALA A 97 -3.55 -1.40 -16.33
CA ALA A 97 -3.63 -2.50 -17.29
C ALA A 97 -2.98 -3.81 -16.79
N SER A 98 -3.35 -4.25 -15.59
CA SER A 98 -2.92 -5.55 -15.07
C SER A 98 -3.27 -6.68 -16.03
N PRO A 99 -2.33 -7.59 -16.33
CA PRO A 99 -2.58 -8.74 -17.19
C PRO A 99 -3.50 -9.79 -16.51
N ASN A 100 -3.51 -9.83 -15.18
CA ASN A 100 -4.32 -10.76 -14.40
C ASN A 100 -5.75 -10.24 -14.25
N SER A 101 -6.73 -10.99 -14.79
CA SER A 101 -8.16 -10.67 -14.68
C SER A 101 -8.67 -10.71 -13.25
N ASP A 102 -8.15 -11.62 -12.41
CA ASP A 102 -8.64 -11.83 -11.04
C ASP A 102 -8.49 -10.56 -10.19
N VAL A 103 -7.40 -9.82 -10.38
CA VAL A 103 -7.16 -8.54 -9.70
C VAL A 103 -8.20 -7.50 -10.12
N ARG A 104 -8.50 -7.42 -11.41
CA ARG A 104 -9.48 -6.48 -11.96
C ARG A 104 -10.89 -6.80 -11.50
N ASP A 105 -11.23 -8.11 -11.46
CA ASP A 105 -12.53 -8.58 -10.99
C ASP A 105 -12.69 -8.28 -9.49
N GLU A 106 -11.65 -8.50 -8.68
CA GLU A 106 -11.65 -8.16 -7.26
C GLU A 106 -11.88 -6.66 -7.04
N ILE A 107 -11.10 -5.80 -7.70
CA ILE A 107 -11.26 -4.35 -7.62
C ILE A 107 -12.67 -3.92 -8.04
N SER A 108 -13.20 -4.52 -9.12
CA SER A 108 -14.53 -4.22 -9.63
C SER A 108 -15.62 -4.60 -8.64
N ASN A 109 -15.51 -5.76 -7.98
CA ASN A 109 -16.48 -6.22 -6.98
C ASN A 109 -16.47 -5.32 -5.75
N ILE A 110 -15.30 -5.02 -5.20
CA ILE A 110 -15.17 -4.15 -4.02
C ILE A 110 -15.77 -2.75 -4.30
N SER A 111 -15.52 -2.19 -5.48
CA SER A 111 -16.06 -0.87 -5.83
C SER A 111 -17.57 -0.84 -6.08
N LYS A 112 -18.22 -1.99 -6.35
CA LYS A 112 -19.68 -2.10 -6.40
C LYS A 112 -20.30 -2.10 -5.01
N ASP A 113 -19.62 -2.72 -4.05
CA ASP A 113 -20.13 -2.91 -2.69
C ASP A 113 -19.94 -1.67 -1.82
N ASN A 114 -18.99 -0.80 -2.16
CA ASN A 114 -18.69 0.41 -1.38
C ASN A 114 -18.64 1.67 -2.25
N ILE A 115 -19.64 2.54 -2.12
CA ILE A 115 -19.77 3.78 -2.90
C ILE A 115 -18.60 4.78 -2.73
N LYS A 116 -17.84 4.67 -1.65
CA LYS A 116 -16.66 5.49 -1.41
C LYS A 116 -15.44 5.01 -2.22
N ILE A 117 -15.49 3.78 -2.74
CA ILE A 117 -14.39 3.18 -3.51
C ILE A 117 -14.73 3.28 -4.99
N LYS A 118 -13.84 3.88 -5.74
CA LYS A 118 -13.97 4.05 -7.19
C LYS A 118 -12.83 3.32 -7.88
N SER A 119 -13.15 2.54 -8.90
CA SER A 119 -12.18 1.80 -9.69
C SER A 119 -12.10 2.32 -11.11
N PHE A 120 -10.89 2.43 -11.62
CA PHE A 120 -10.61 2.80 -13.00
C PHE A 120 -9.61 1.82 -13.60
N PHE A 121 -9.85 1.39 -14.82
CA PHE A 121 -9.04 0.39 -15.52
C PHE A 121 -8.44 1.01 -16.78
N LEU A 122 -7.12 1.20 -16.77
CA LEU A 122 -6.42 1.74 -17.93
C LEU A 122 -6.33 0.69 -19.04
N LYS A 123 -6.32 1.15 -20.29
CA LYS A 123 -6.18 0.28 -21.47
C LYS A 123 -4.73 -0.08 -21.78
N LYS A 124 -3.78 0.70 -21.28
CA LYS A 124 -2.34 0.55 -21.47
C LYS A 124 -1.63 0.90 -20.17
N ASN A 125 -0.56 0.18 -19.88
CA ASN A 125 0.32 0.50 -18.76
C ASN A 125 0.96 1.88 -18.99
N ARG A 126 0.80 2.77 -18.03
CA ARG A 126 1.33 4.15 -17.99
C ARG A 126 2.35 4.34 -16.89
N HIS A 127 2.74 3.25 -16.24
CA HIS A 127 3.58 3.23 -15.04
C HIS A 127 2.95 4.00 -13.86
N ILE A 128 3.57 3.88 -12.70
CA ILE A 128 3.05 4.43 -11.44
C ILE A 128 2.65 5.91 -11.58
N ALA A 129 3.50 6.74 -12.17
CA ALA A 129 3.22 8.16 -12.32
C ALA A 129 1.99 8.45 -13.22
N GLY A 130 1.85 7.69 -14.32
CA GLY A 130 0.72 7.86 -15.24
C GLY A 130 -0.61 7.41 -14.64
N ALA A 131 -0.61 6.31 -13.87
CA ALA A 131 -1.77 5.83 -13.15
C ALA A 131 -2.15 6.77 -11.99
N THR A 132 -1.16 7.25 -11.23
CA THR A 132 -1.36 8.22 -10.15
C THR A 132 -1.97 9.52 -10.68
N ASN A 133 -1.42 10.10 -11.75
CA ASN A 133 -1.94 11.33 -12.34
C ASN A 133 -3.38 11.15 -12.83
N TYR A 134 -3.70 10.00 -13.43
CA TYR A 134 -5.07 9.69 -13.82
C TYR A 134 -6.01 9.64 -12.61
N GLY A 135 -5.56 9.04 -11.49
CA GLY A 135 -6.34 9.02 -10.25
C GLY A 135 -6.57 10.42 -9.68
N ILE A 136 -5.54 11.28 -9.69
CA ILE A 136 -5.64 12.68 -9.26
C ILE A 136 -6.68 13.44 -10.09
N GLU A 137 -6.74 13.23 -11.42
CA GLU A 137 -7.76 13.83 -12.28
C GLU A 137 -9.19 13.41 -11.93
N LYS A 138 -9.38 12.28 -11.26
CA LYS A 138 -10.68 11.75 -10.82
C LYS A 138 -11.02 12.13 -9.39
N ALA A 139 -10.06 12.63 -8.63
CA ALA A 139 -10.23 13.05 -7.26
C ALA A 139 -11.25 14.20 -7.13
N LYS A 140 -12.06 14.13 -6.07
CA LYS A 140 -13.04 15.17 -5.72
C LYS A 140 -12.74 15.79 -4.36
N GLY A 141 -11.77 15.22 -3.63
CA GLY A 141 -11.37 15.69 -2.33
C GLY A 141 -10.63 17.02 -2.38
N GLU A 142 -10.72 17.75 -1.31
CA GLU A 142 -9.97 18.97 -1.06
C GLU A 142 -8.49 18.66 -0.85
N TYR A 143 -8.21 17.47 -0.32
CA TYR A 143 -6.87 16.93 -0.15
C TYR A 143 -6.70 15.62 -0.91
N VAL A 144 -5.47 15.36 -1.34
CA VAL A 144 -5.08 14.12 -2.02
C VAL A 144 -4.01 13.42 -1.20
N GLY A 145 -4.26 12.18 -0.81
CA GLY A 145 -3.29 11.25 -0.26
C GLY A 145 -2.85 10.25 -1.33
N LEU A 146 -1.57 9.92 -1.37
CA LEU A 146 -1.03 8.86 -2.22
C LEU A 146 -0.72 7.65 -1.36
N LEU A 147 -1.14 6.47 -1.79
CA LEU A 147 -0.93 5.22 -1.06
C LEU A 147 -0.51 4.13 -2.05
N ASP A 148 0.53 3.38 -1.72
CA ASP A 148 0.96 2.24 -2.52
C ASP A 148 0.05 1.03 -2.26
N HIS A 149 -0.13 0.20 -3.28
CA HIS A 149 -1.08 -0.92 -3.28
C HIS A 149 -0.72 -2.07 -2.32
N ASP A 150 0.47 -2.07 -1.77
CA ASP A 150 1.04 -3.07 -0.83
C ASP A 150 1.34 -2.47 0.56
N ASP A 151 0.95 -1.21 0.79
CA ASP A 151 1.05 -0.55 2.07
C ASP A 151 -0.29 -0.54 2.83
N VAL A 152 -0.22 -0.39 4.16
CA VAL A 152 -1.39 -0.26 5.04
C VAL A 152 -1.30 1.02 5.85
N LEU A 153 -2.41 1.74 5.97
CA LEU A 153 -2.51 2.94 6.78
C LEU A 153 -2.75 2.61 8.26
N HIS A 154 -2.13 3.38 9.13
CA HIS A 154 -2.55 3.39 10.53
C HIS A 154 -3.99 3.90 10.65
N LYS A 155 -4.78 3.37 11.60
CA LYS A 155 -6.20 3.70 11.78
C LYS A 155 -6.54 5.20 11.87
N ASP A 156 -5.58 6.02 12.29
CA ASP A 156 -5.75 7.46 12.47
C ASP A 156 -4.92 8.29 11.47
N ALA A 157 -4.41 7.67 10.39
CA ALA A 157 -3.52 8.34 9.44
C ALA A 157 -4.14 9.56 8.76
N LEU A 158 -5.45 9.56 8.54
CA LEU A 158 -6.17 10.67 7.90
C LEU A 158 -6.58 11.78 8.88
N LEU A 159 -6.27 11.66 10.16
CA LEU A 159 -6.53 12.70 11.17
C LEU A 159 -5.34 13.64 11.38
N TYR A 160 -4.16 13.28 10.86
CA TYR A 160 -2.93 14.06 10.97
C TYR A 160 -2.67 14.87 9.70
#